data_f8ae5f1f7b871c80659af4af6514de1f
#
_entry.id   f8ae5f1f7b871c80659af4af6514de1f
#
_cell.length_a   1.000
_cell.length_b   1.000
_cell.length_c   1.000
_cell.angle_alpha   90.00
_cell.angle_beta   90.00
_cell.angle_gamma   90.00
#
_symmetry.space_group_name_H-M   'P 1'
#
loop_
_entity.id
_entity.type
_entity.pdbx_description
1 polymer ?
#
loop_
_entity_poly.entity_id
_entity_poly.type
_entity_poly.pdbx_seq_one_letter_code
_entity_poly.pdbx_strand_id
1 'polypeptide(L)'
;LVKVGKAHGIGWLGSYTSRLTRAEAGLVMLHFDYQCAFDGNPGILRRNQLDPAMSIVSPFELNLDYLVHLKREDDFVGKAALQKIMDNGGPAKRMKGLIWNPDDVAELFAAQFRDAPSPPPIRFPHPVYPEAHDIMHGGGHVGWATSVCYSPTLRRVFSYGRMNTDLCVAGNEVTINWGGRDGPTMPIRAEVVDTPFVSRKRSQ
;
A
#
# COMPACT_ATOMS: atom_id res chain seq x y z
N LEU A 1 23.52 23.94 0.80
CA LEU A 1 23.44 22.57 0.25
C LEU A 1 23.37 22.60 -1.28
N VAL A 2 22.39 23.30 -1.90
CA VAL A 2 22.20 23.32 -3.37
C VAL A 2 23.48 23.83 -4.10
N LYS A 3 24.09 24.92 -3.62
CA LYS A 3 25.30 25.51 -4.23
C LYS A 3 26.47 24.50 -4.21
N VAL A 4 26.68 23.82 -3.09
CA VAL A 4 27.74 22.80 -2.95
C VAL A 4 27.42 21.54 -3.71
N GLY A 5 26.14 21.10 -3.64
CA GLY A 5 25.68 19.85 -4.27
C GLY A 5 25.72 19.87 -5.80
N LYS A 6 25.73 21.06 -6.46
CA LYS A 6 25.81 21.12 -7.93
C LYS A 6 27.04 20.42 -8.49
N ALA A 7 28.18 20.52 -7.80
CA ALA A 7 29.41 19.83 -8.20
C ALA A 7 29.32 18.30 -8.07
N HIS A 8 28.35 17.81 -7.33
CA HIS A 8 28.10 16.40 -7.07
C HIS A 8 26.81 15.88 -7.74
N GLY A 9 26.26 16.62 -8.70
CA GLY A 9 25.08 16.21 -9.45
C GLY A 9 23.78 16.20 -8.65
N ILE A 10 23.66 17.00 -7.57
CA ILE A 10 22.41 17.09 -6.80
C ILE A 10 21.28 17.63 -7.68
N GLY A 11 20.15 16.98 -7.63
CA GLY A 11 18.93 17.41 -8.31
C GLY A 11 17.76 17.57 -7.32
N TRP A 12 16.74 18.28 -7.76
CA TRP A 12 15.51 18.41 -7.01
C TRP A 12 14.64 17.15 -7.18
N LEU A 13 14.11 16.65 -6.06
CA LEU A 13 13.15 15.55 -6.04
C LEU A 13 11.76 16.11 -5.71
N GLY A 14 10.81 15.98 -6.62
CA GLY A 14 9.41 16.34 -6.39
C GLY A 14 8.73 15.38 -5.43
N SER A 15 7.69 15.84 -4.73
CA SER A 15 6.93 15.01 -3.76
C SER A 15 6.32 13.76 -4.40
N TYR A 16 5.90 13.86 -5.66
CA TYR A 16 5.38 12.74 -6.42
C TYR A 16 6.45 11.66 -6.64
N THR A 17 7.61 12.06 -7.15
CA THR A 17 8.73 11.13 -7.38
C THR A 17 9.18 10.46 -6.08
N SER A 18 9.22 11.22 -4.98
CA SER A 18 9.52 10.67 -3.66
C SER A 18 8.55 9.57 -3.23
N ARG A 19 7.25 9.75 -3.51
CA ARG A 19 6.23 8.73 -3.19
C ARG A 19 6.32 7.51 -4.09
N LEU A 20 6.54 7.72 -5.38
CA LEU A 20 6.72 6.63 -6.33
C LEU A 20 7.94 5.79 -5.94
N THR A 21 9.09 6.42 -5.75
CA THR A 21 10.33 5.70 -5.45
C THR A 21 10.28 4.95 -4.11
N ARG A 22 9.60 5.52 -3.08
CA ARG A 22 9.41 4.80 -1.81
C ARG A 22 8.52 3.57 -2.00
N ALA A 23 7.44 3.71 -2.81
CA ALA A 23 6.53 2.61 -3.09
C ALA A 23 7.22 1.50 -3.91
N GLU A 24 8.00 1.84 -4.95
CA GLU A 24 8.83 0.88 -5.69
C GLU A 24 9.82 0.14 -4.80
N ALA A 25 10.37 0.83 -3.79
CA ALA A 25 11.31 0.29 -2.83
C ALA A 25 10.68 -0.56 -1.71
N GLY A 26 9.37 -0.76 -1.71
CA GLY A 26 8.68 -1.54 -0.69
C GLY A 26 8.48 -0.83 0.66
N LEU A 27 8.65 0.50 0.71
CA LEU A 27 8.55 1.29 1.94
C LEU A 27 7.11 1.77 2.16
N VAL A 28 6.47 1.28 3.20
CA VAL A 28 5.15 1.72 3.65
C VAL A 28 5.22 3.12 4.27
N MET A 29 4.14 3.88 4.18
CA MET A 29 4.06 5.24 4.69
C MET A 29 2.84 5.41 5.60
N LEU A 30 3.10 5.98 6.78
CA LEU A 30 2.05 6.37 7.72
C LEU A 30 1.04 7.32 7.04
N HIS A 31 -0.24 7.15 7.35
CA HIS A 31 -1.40 7.85 6.78
C HIS A 31 -1.68 7.58 5.30
N PHE A 32 -0.87 6.77 4.62
CA PHE A 32 -1.11 6.32 3.25
C PHE A 32 -1.44 4.83 3.18
N ASP A 33 -0.63 4.03 3.85
CA ASP A 33 -0.74 2.57 3.82
C ASP A 33 -1.29 2.01 5.13
N TYR A 34 -1.17 2.78 6.21
CA TYR A 34 -1.67 2.41 7.54
C TYR A 34 -1.88 3.66 8.40
N GLN A 35 -2.62 3.50 9.48
CA GLN A 35 -2.79 4.49 10.56
C GLN A 35 -2.00 4.04 11.79
N CYS A 36 -1.59 4.99 12.62
CA CYS A 36 -0.95 4.67 13.89
C CYS A 36 -1.95 4.73 15.06
N ALA A 37 -1.57 4.13 16.19
CA ALA A 37 -2.40 4.11 17.39
C ALA A 37 -2.71 5.52 17.95
N PHE A 38 -1.90 6.53 17.61
CA PHE A 38 -2.14 7.93 17.98
C PHE A 38 -3.24 8.61 17.16
N ASP A 39 -3.66 8.00 16.07
CA ASP A 39 -4.76 8.54 15.25
C ASP A 39 -6.13 8.51 15.98
N GLY A 40 -6.22 7.81 17.13
CA GLY A 40 -7.32 7.91 18.10
C GLY A 40 -7.39 9.22 18.89
N ASN A 41 -6.38 10.11 18.75
CA ASN A 41 -6.41 11.42 19.39
C ASN A 41 -7.27 12.40 18.59
N PRO A 42 -8.36 12.98 19.17
CA PRO A 42 -9.26 13.90 18.46
C PRO A 42 -8.57 15.12 17.83
N GLY A 43 -7.38 15.50 18.31
CA GLY A 43 -6.60 16.61 17.77
C GLY A 43 -5.88 16.28 16.46
N ILE A 44 -5.58 15.02 16.22
CA ILE A 44 -4.82 14.55 15.06
C ILE A 44 -5.75 13.97 13.99
N LEU A 45 -6.87 13.39 14.40
CA LEU A 45 -7.75 12.54 13.57
C LEU A 45 -8.67 13.24 12.59
N ARG A 46 -8.84 14.53 12.65
CA ARG A 46 -9.82 15.21 11.79
C ARG A 46 -9.51 15.15 10.28
N ARG A 47 -8.41 14.52 9.86
CA ARG A 47 -7.97 14.52 8.46
C ARG A 47 -8.06 13.18 7.74
N ASN A 48 -8.16 12.06 8.45
CA ASN A 48 -8.10 10.75 7.80
C ASN A 48 -9.37 9.96 8.08
N GLN A 49 -10.30 9.98 7.15
CA GLN A 49 -11.50 9.13 7.16
C GLN A 49 -11.19 7.76 6.54
N LEU A 50 -10.04 7.17 6.87
CA LEU A 50 -9.82 5.77 6.53
C LEU A 50 -10.77 4.91 7.36
N ASP A 51 -11.19 3.82 6.76
CA ASP A 51 -12.03 2.82 7.43
C ASP A 51 -11.41 2.44 8.78
N PRO A 52 -12.17 2.48 9.89
CA PRO A 52 -11.69 2.04 11.19
C PRO A 52 -11.02 0.67 11.17
N ALA A 53 -11.46 -0.23 10.27
CA ALA A 53 -10.85 -1.53 10.07
C ALA A 53 -9.40 -1.47 9.52
N MET A 54 -8.98 -0.35 8.97
CA MET A 54 -7.59 -0.11 8.56
C MET A 54 -6.70 0.43 9.68
N SER A 55 -7.27 0.86 10.80
CA SER A 55 -6.59 1.69 11.79
C SER A 55 -5.71 0.93 12.78
N ILE A 56 -5.95 -0.36 12.99
CA ILE A 56 -5.16 -1.17 13.94
C ILE A 56 -4.26 -2.10 13.13
N VAL A 57 -2.99 -1.76 13.07
CA VAL A 57 -2.00 -2.50 12.29
C VAL A 57 -0.82 -2.85 13.17
N SER A 58 -0.45 -4.12 13.20
CA SER A 58 0.78 -4.57 13.85
C SER A 58 1.98 -4.42 12.91
N PRO A 59 3.21 -4.34 13.44
CA PRO A 59 4.42 -4.38 12.62
C PRO A 59 4.50 -5.61 11.71
N PHE A 60 3.97 -6.75 12.15
CA PHE A 60 3.95 -7.98 11.38
C PHE A 60 3.09 -7.88 10.12
N GLU A 61 1.99 -7.13 10.18
CA GLU A 61 1.15 -6.89 9.00
C GLU A 61 1.84 -6.02 7.96
N LEU A 62 2.78 -5.18 8.38
CA LEU A 62 3.54 -4.26 7.51
C LEU A 62 4.87 -4.85 7.01
N ASN A 63 5.15 -6.14 7.26
CA ASN A 63 6.42 -6.81 6.98
C ASN A 63 7.61 -6.16 7.72
N LEU A 64 7.37 -5.60 8.90
CA LEU A 64 8.38 -5.02 9.78
C LEU A 64 8.80 -6.01 10.89
N ASP A 65 8.63 -7.31 10.65
CA ASP A 65 8.98 -8.40 11.57
C ASP A 65 10.44 -8.28 12.04
N TYR A 66 11.34 -7.86 11.15
CA TYR A 66 12.78 -7.72 11.43
C TYR A 66 13.10 -6.63 12.47
N LEU A 67 12.17 -5.74 12.76
CA LEU A 67 12.31 -4.72 13.81
C LEU A 67 11.79 -5.20 15.17
N VAL A 68 11.09 -6.34 15.21
CA VAL A 68 10.44 -6.85 16.41
C VAL A 68 11.24 -8.01 17.01
N HIS A 69 11.89 -7.76 18.14
CA HIS A 69 12.74 -8.75 18.82
C HIS A 69 12.06 -9.33 20.06
N LEU A 70 11.05 -10.20 19.88
CA LEU A 70 10.29 -10.81 20.98
C LEU A 70 11.16 -11.66 21.93
N LYS A 71 12.27 -12.22 21.42
CA LYS A 71 13.19 -13.09 22.21
C LYS A 71 14.15 -12.32 23.12
N ARG A 72 14.21 -10.98 23.04
CA ARG A 72 15.07 -10.21 23.94
C ARG A 72 14.53 -10.24 25.36
N GLU A 73 15.42 -10.23 26.33
CA GLU A 73 15.06 -10.18 27.76
C GLU A 73 14.41 -8.86 28.13
N ASP A 74 14.82 -7.77 27.49
CA ASP A 74 14.25 -6.43 27.73
C ASP A 74 12.77 -6.40 27.42
N ASP A 75 11.99 -5.79 28.28
CA ASP A 75 10.60 -5.50 28.04
C ASP A 75 10.42 -4.19 27.25
N PHE A 76 9.35 -4.12 26.46
CA PHE A 76 8.96 -2.91 25.72
C PHE A 76 7.45 -2.82 25.61
N VAL A 77 6.94 -1.60 25.43
CA VAL A 77 5.51 -1.35 25.28
C VAL A 77 4.96 -2.11 24.06
N GLY A 78 3.98 -2.98 24.29
CA GLY A 78 3.35 -3.78 23.26
C GLY A 78 3.94 -5.19 23.06
N LYS A 79 5.05 -5.57 23.73
CA LYS A 79 5.67 -6.91 23.61
C LYS A 79 4.66 -8.03 23.83
N ALA A 80 3.89 -7.98 24.92
CA ALA A 80 2.89 -8.99 25.24
C ALA A 80 1.80 -9.11 24.18
N ALA A 81 1.36 -7.98 23.60
CA ALA A 81 0.36 -7.97 22.53
C ALA A 81 0.92 -8.59 21.23
N LEU A 82 2.16 -8.27 20.87
CA LEU A 82 2.83 -8.84 19.71
C LEU A 82 3.12 -10.33 19.89
N GLN A 83 3.52 -10.74 21.11
CA GLN A 83 3.69 -12.15 21.44
C GLN A 83 2.39 -12.93 21.25
N LYS A 84 1.26 -12.40 21.75
CA LYS A 84 -0.07 -13.00 21.58
C LYS A 84 -0.47 -13.17 20.10
N ILE A 85 -0.10 -12.23 19.22
CA ILE A 85 -0.34 -12.38 17.78
C ILE A 85 0.41 -13.60 17.25
N MET A 86 1.69 -13.76 17.62
CA MET A 86 2.50 -14.88 17.15
C MET A 86 2.03 -16.23 17.73
N ASP A 87 1.64 -16.27 19.00
CA ASP A 87 1.10 -17.47 19.66
C ASP A 87 -0.23 -17.92 19.05
N ASN A 88 -0.99 -17.00 18.48
CA ASN A 88 -2.24 -17.27 17.76
C ASN A 88 -2.03 -17.60 16.26
N GLY A 89 -0.82 -17.92 15.83
CA GLY A 89 -0.53 -18.31 14.44
C GLY A 89 -0.09 -17.18 13.53
N GLY A 90 0.23 -15.99 14.08
CA GLY A 90 0.68 -14.83 13.35
C GLY A 90 -0.43 -13.84 12.96
N PRO A 91 -0.12 -12.81 12.18
CA PRO A 91 -1.07 -11.78 11.80
C PRO A 91 -2.12 -12.33 10.82
N ALA A 92 -3.39 -11.94 11.00
CA ALA A 92 -4.49 -12.31 10.12
C ALA A 92 -4.37 -11.71 8.71
N LYS A 93 -3.69 -10.57 8.59
CA LYS A 93 -3.44 -9.88 7.32
C LYS A 93 -1.96 -9.55 7.18
N ARG A 94 -1.48 -9.50 5.93
CA ARG A 94 -0.12 -9.05 5.60
C ARG A 94 -0.11 -8.13 4.40
N MET A 95 0.92 -7.29 4.33
CA MET A 95 1.18 -6.42 3.19
C MET A 95 1.93 -7.17 2.11
N LYS A 96 1.45 -7.05 0.87
CA LYS A 96 2.11 -7.54 -0.35
C LYS A 96 2.07 -6.47 -1.44
N GLY A 97 2.87 -6.67 -2.47
CA GLY A 97 2.73 -5.93 -3.71
C GLY A 97 1.60 -6.49 -4.56
N LEU A 98 0.96 -5.62 -5.32
CA LEU A 98 -0.05 -5.98 -6.33
C LEU A 98 0.35 -5.35 -7.66
N ILE A 99 0.57 -6.16 -8.69
CA ILE A 99 0.77 -5.69 -10.07
C ILE A 99 -0.56 -5.78 -10.79
N TRP A 100 -1.06 -4.65 -11.26
CA TRP A 100 -2.37 -4.55 -11.88
C TRP A 100 -2.35 -5.09 -13.30
N ASN A 101 -3.41 -5.77 -13.70
CA ASN A 101 -3.57 -6.30 -15.05
C ASN A 101 -3.59 -5.14 -16.06
N PRO A 102 -2.71 -5.14 -17.09
CA PRO A 102 -2.59 -4.02 -18.01
C PRO A 102 -3.83 -3.82 -18.91
N ASP A 103 -4.55 -4.88 -19.25
CA ASP A 103 -5.75 -4.78 -20.09
C ASP A 103 -6.90 -4.16 -19.31
N ASP A 104 -7.07 -4.52 -18.03
CA ASP A 104 -8.08 -3.92 -17.17
C ASP A 104 -7.76 -2.43 -16.91
N VAL A 105 -6.48 -2.08 -16.77
CA VAL A 105 -6.03 -0.69 -16.66
C VAL A 105 -6.31 0.08 -17.96
N ALA A 106 -6.05 -0.52 -19.12
CA ALA A 106 -6.36 0.10 -20.42
C ALA A 106 -7.86 0.32 -20.56
N GLU A 107 -8.70 -0.63 -20.17
CA GLU A 107 -10.15 -0.50 -20.17
C GLU A 107 -10.65 0.61 -19.24
N LEU A 108 -10.04 0.75 -18.05
CA LEU A 108 -10.34 1.85 -17.13
C LEU A 108 -10.07 3.22 -17.76
N PHE A 109 -8.97 3.35 -18.51
CA PHE A 109 -8.69 4.59 -19.27
C PHE A 109 -9.66 4.78 -20.43
N ALA A 110 -9.98 3.72 -21.17
CA ALA A 110 -10.94 3.78 -22.27
C ALA A 110 -12.35 4.20 -21.79
N ALA A 111 -12.75 3.78 -20.59
CA ALA A 111 -14.03 4.13 -19.99
C ALA A 111 -14.18 5.65 -19.77
N GLN A 112 -13.08 6.39 -19.60
CA GLN A 112 -13.12 7.86 -19.42
C GLN A 112 -13.61 8.61 -20.67
N PHE A 113 -13.62 7.99 -21.84
CA PHE A 113 -13.99 8.59 -23.12
C PHE A 113 -15.37 8.12 -23.61
N ARG A 114 -16.13 7.41 -22.77
CA ARG A 114 -17.47 6.93 -23.07
C ARG A 114 -18.52 7.77 -22.36
N ASP A 115 -19.73 7.84 -22.92
CA ASP A 115 -20.84 8.58 -22.33
C ASP A 115 -21.47 7.92 -21.08
N ALA A 116 -21.02 6.72 -20.72
CA ALA A 116 -21.48 6.01 -19.54
C ALA A 116 -20.76 6.48 -18.27
N PRO A 117 -21.39 6.43 -17.09
CA PRO A 117 -20.71 6.67 -15.82
C PRO A 117 -19.51 5.76 -15.68
N SER A 118 -18.32 6.34 -15.45
CA SER A 118 -17.05 5.62 -15.28
C SER A 118 -16.44 5.91 -13.92
N PRO A 119 -15.67 4.97 -13.36
CA PRO A 119 -14.90 5.25 -12.16
C PRO A 119 -13.83 6.32 -12.46
N PRO A 120 -13.32 7.02 -11.44
CA PRO A 120 -12.33 8.07 -11.65
C PRO A 120 -11.06 7.51 -12.30
N PRO A 121 -10.31 8.31 -13.07
CA PRO A 121 -9.02 7.90 -13.60
C PRO A 121 -8.05 7.60 -12.46
N ILE A 122 -7.06 6.75 -12.73
CA ILE A 122 -5.99 6.50 -11.77
C ILE A 122 -5.29 7.83 -11.47
N ARG A 123 -5.37 8.23 -10.22
CA ARG A 123 -4.70 9.41 -9.69
C ARG A 123 -3.54 9.00 -8.80
N PHE A 124 -2.60 9.89 -8.66
CA PHE A 124 -1.56 9.71 -7.66
C PHE A 124 -2.15 9.96 -6.28
N PRO A 125 -1.73 9.19 -5.24
CA PRO A 125 -2.23 9.38 -3.90
C PRO A 125 -2.05 10.85 -3.48
N HIS A 126 -3.14 11.49 -3.09
CA HIS A 126 -3.07 12.85 -2.59
C HIS A 126 -2.41 12.87 -1.21
N PRO A 127 -1.52 13.84 -0.90
CA PRO A 127 -0.81 13.88 0.38
C PRO A 127 -1.70 13.95 1.60
N VAL A 128 -2.91 14.42 1.45
CA VAL A 128 -3.84 14.72 2.55
C VAL A 128 -4.96 13.69 2.68
N TYR A 129 -5.25 12.95 1.61
CA TYR A 129 -6.35 11.97 1.55
C TYR A 129 -5.82 10.65 1.03
N PRO A 130 -5.39 9.74 1.92
CA PRO A 130 -5.03 8.40 1.53
C PRO A 130 -6.27 7.69 0.96
N GLU A 131 -6.12 7.13 -0.22
CA GLU A 131 -7.15 6.34 -0.88
C GLU A 131 -6.92 4.87 -0.57
N ALA A 132 -7.96 4.17 -0.18
CA ALA A 132 -7.96 2.73 0.01
C ALA A 132 -9.09 2.13 -0.83
N HIS A 133 -8.78 1.07 -1.55
CA HIS A 133 -9.71 0.36 -2.43
C HIS A 133 -9.86 -1.07 -1.94
N ASP A 134 -11.09 -1.59 -2.00
CA ASP A 134 -11.39 -2.94 -1.54
C ASP A 134 -10.68 -3.99 -2.42
N ILE A 135 -10.05 -4.96 -1.77
CA ILE A 135 -9.52 -6.16 -2.42
C ILE A 135 -10.54 -7.27 -2.21
N MET A 136 -10.93 -7.90 -3.31
CA MET A 136 -11.89 -8.99 -3.35
C MET A 136 -11.22 -10.28 -3.81
N HIS A 137 -11.65 -11.40 -3.25
CA HIS A 137 -11.29 -12.74 -3.72
C HIS A 137 -12.44 -13.72 -3.43
N GLY A 138 -12.81 -14.56 -4.40
CA GLY A 138 -13.92 -15.50 -4.25
C GLY A 138 -15.27 -14.84 -3.92
N GLY A 139 -15.49 -13.58 -4.34
CA GLY A 139 -16.69 -12.80 -4.03
C GLY A 139 -16.72 -12.15 -2.64
N GLY A 140 -15.69 -12.39 -1.80
CA GLY A 140 -15.58 -11.81 -0.45
C GLY A 140 -14.54 -10.68 -0.39
N HIS A 141 -14.76 -9.73 0.53
CA HIS A 141 -13.77 -8.71 0.85
C HIS A 141 -12.63 -9.32 1.67
N VAL A 142 -11.40 -9.15 1.23
CA VAL A 142 -10.21 -9.77 1.85
C VAL A 142 -9.17 -8.77 2.33
N GLY A 143 -9.27 -7.50 1.97
CA GLY A 143 -8.31 -6.48 2.37
C GLY A 143 -8.45 -5.17 1.61
N TRP A 144 -7.40 -4.35 1.69
CA TRP A 144 -7.39 -3.01 1.09
C TRP A 144 -6.11 -2.78 0.28
N ALA A 145 -6.28 -2.19 -0.92
CA ALA A 145 -5.20 -1.71 -1.75
C ALA A 145 -4.94 -0.22 -1.47
N THR A 146 -3.67 0.14 -1.32
CA THR A 146 -3.21 1.51 -1.04
C THR A 146 -2.03 1.88 -1.92
N SER A 147 -1.64 3.15 -1.92
CA SER A 147 -0.46 3.64 -2.66
C SER A 147 -0.44 3.24 -4.13
N VAL A 148 -1.58 3.38 -4.81
CA VAL A 148 -1.68 3.10 -6.24
C VAL A 148 -0.80 4.06 -7.03
N CYS A 149 0.12 3.51 -7.84
CA CYS A 149 1.07 4.28 -8.64
C CYS A 149 1.28 3.62 -10.01
N TYR A 150 1.57 4.43 -11.03
CA TYR A 150 2.20 3.95 -12.26
C TYR A 150 3.71 4.07 -12.13
N SER A 151 4.44 2.97 -12.37
CA SER A 151 5.90 2.98 -12.42
C SER A 151 6.38 3.02 -13.87
N PRO A 152 7.10 4.06 -14.28
CA PRO A 152 7.78 4.09 -15.58
C PRO A 152 8.88 3.02 -15.69
N THR A 153 9.52 2.68 -14.57
CA THR A 153 10.57 1.66 -14.49
C THR A 153 10.01 0.27 -14.76
N LEU A 154 8.90 -0.07 -14.12
CA LEU A 154 8.20 -1.35 -14.28
C LEU A 154 7.30 -1.35 -15.52
N ARG A 155 6.89 -0.19 -16.01
CA ARG A 155 5.85 -0.01 -17.04
C ARG A 155 4.53 -0.70 -16.64
N ARG A 156 4.17 -0.57 -15.36
CA ARG A 156 2.98 -1.18 -14.75
C ARG A 156 2.34 -0.22 -13.74
N VAL A 157 1.04 -0.36 -13.58
CA VAL A 157 0.36 0.13 -12.38
C VAL A 157 0.56 -0.90 -11.28
N PHE A 158 0.85 -0.43 -10.10
CA PHE A 158 1.02 -1.27 -8.93
C PHE A 158 0.45 -0.59 -7.68
N SER A 159 0.25 -1.36 -6.65
CA SER A 159 -0.19 -0.88 -5.33
C SER A 159 0.34 -1.78 -4.22
N TYR A 160 0.23 -1.33 -2.98
CA TYR A 160 0.26 -2.27 -1.86
C TYR A 160 -1.11 -2.88 -1.66
N GLY A 161 -1.13 -4.11 -1.15
CA GLY A 161 -2.33 -4.80 -0.70
C GLY A 161 -2.13 -5.35 0.70
N ARG A 162 -2.89 -4.85 1.69
CA ARG A 162 -2.98 -5.46 3.01
C ARG A 162 -4.18 -6.39 3.03
N MET A 163 -3.96 -7.68 2.95
CA MET A 163 -5.01 -8.69 2.77
C MET A 163 -4.77 -9.93 3.63
N ASN A 164 -5.75 -10.83 3.65
CA ASN A 164 -5.69 -12.08 4.39
C ASN A 164 -4.38 -12.82 4.10
N THR A 165 -3.74 -13.32 5.16
CA THR A 165 -2.38 -13.90 5.09
C THR A 165 -2.31 -15.12 4.18
N ASP A 166 -3.37 -15.92 4.09
CA ASP A 166 -3.49 -17.09 3.21
C ASP A 166 -3.42 -16.73 1.71
N LEU A 167 -3.85 -15.52 1.35
CA LEU A 167 -3.77 -15.01 -0.04
C LEU A 167 -2.42 -14.36 -0.36
N CYS A 168 -1.57 -14.12 0.61
CA CYS A 168 -0.30 -13.43 0.46
C CYS A 168 0.81 -14.31 -0.16
N VAL A 169 0.46 -15.09 -1.18
CA VAL A 169 1.37 -15.95 -1.95
C VAL A 169 1.62 -15.34 -3.32
N ALA A 170 2.88 -15.15 -3.70
CA ALA A 170 3.23 -14.60 -5.01
C ALA A 170 2.65 -15.47 -6.14
N GLY A 171 2.09 -14.83 -7.16
CA GLY A 171 1.39 -15.46 -8.26
C GLY A 171 -0.12 -15.66 -8.05
N ASN A 172 -0.65 -15.48 -6.84
CA ASN A 172 -2.09 -15.44 -6.63
C ASN A 172 -2.70 -14.22 -7.34
N GLU A 173 -3.95 -14.36 -7.79
CA GLU A 173 -4.73 -13.27 -8.37
C GLU A 173 -5.81 -12.81 -7.38
N VAL A 174 -5.96 -11.51 -7.27
CA VAL A 174 -7.03 -10.84 -6.54
C VAL A 174 -7.68 -9.78 -7.42
N THR A 175 -8.83 -9.27 -7.01
CA THR A 175 -9.52 -8.18 -7.71
C THR A 175 -9.56 -6.95 -6.84
N ILE A 176 -9.19 -5.79 -7.39
CA ILE A 176 -9.29 -4.49 -6.74
C ILE A 176 -10.53 -3.79 -7.28
N ASN A 177 -11.46 -3.41 -6.43
CA ASN A 177 -12.59 -2.57 -6.81
C ASN A 177 -12.14 -1.12 -6.88
N TRP A 178 -11.69 -0.70 -8.06
CA TRP A 178 -11.28 0.68 -8.29
C TRP A 178 -12.48 1.61 -8.39
N GLY A 179 -12.44 2.70 -7.64
CA GLY A 179 -13.50 3.72 -7.61
C GLY A 179 -13.79 4.19 -6.19
N GLY A 180 -14.67 5.17 -6.07
CA GLY A 180 -15.11 5.70 -4.78
C GLY A 180 -16.24 4.87 -4.16
N ARG A 181 -16.45 4.99 -2.85
CA ARG A 181 -17.54 4.29 -2.13
C ARG A 181 -18.94 4.65 -2.65
N ASP A 182 -19.11 5.88 -3.13
CA ASP A 182 -20.41 6.44 -3.55
C ASP A 182 -20.50 6.64 -5.07
N GLY A 183 -19.58 6.06 -5.83
CA GLY A 183 -19.48 6.22 -7.29
C GLY A 183 -19.37 4.90 -8.03
N PRO A 184 -19.31 4.95 -9.36
CA PRO A 184 -19.09 3.78 -10.16
C PRO A 184 -17.72 3.16 -9.82
N THR A 185 -17.67 1.82 -9.77
CA THR A 185 -16.46 1.05 -9.55
C THR A 185 -16.16 0.14 -10.73
N MET A 186 -14.91 -0.21 -10.92
CA MET A 186 -14.46 -1.17 -11.92
C MET A 186 -13.57 -2.22 -11.26
N PRO A 187 -13.84 -3.50 -11.45
CA PRO A 187 -12.96 -4.56 -10.97
C PRO A 187 -11.68 -4.59 -11.82
N ILE A 188 -10.55 -4.53 -11.17
CA ILE A 188 -9.21 -4.62 -11.77
C ILE A 188 -8.52 -5.85 -11.21
N ARG A 189 -8.16 -6.80 -12.04
CA ARG A 189 -7.35 -7.96 -11.62
C ARG A 189 -5.94 -7.50 -11.24
N ALA A 190 -5.37 -8.15 -10.25
CA ALA A 190 -4.01 -7.88 -9.83
C ALA A 190 -3.32 -9.15 -9.34
N GLU A 191 -2.08 -9.31 -9.75
CA GLU A 191 -1.20 -10.39 -9.30
C GLU A 191 -0.51 -10.00 -8.00
N VAL A 192 -0.52 -10.90 -7.02
CA VAL A 192 0.21 -10.76 -5.76
C VAL A 192 1.70 -11.00 -6.01
N VAL A 193 2.53 -10.06 -5.58
CA VAL A 193 3.99 -10.14 -5.71
C VAL A 193 4.69 -9.79 -4.41
N ASP A 194 5.94 -10.21 -4.29
CA ASP A 194 6.80 -9.77 -3.20
C ASP A 194 7.27 -8.33 -3.38
N THR A 195 7.58 -7.66 -2.27
CA THR A 195 8.21 -6.35 -2.27
C THR A 195 9.67 -6.46 -1.79
N PRO A 196 10.58 -5.60 -2.28
CA PRO A 196 10.37 -4.43 -3.13
C PRO A 196 10.04 -4.78 -4.59
N PHE A 197 9.27 -3.91 -5.27
CA PHE A 197 8.93 -4.08 -6.68
C PHE A 197 10.15 -3.92 -7.60
N VAL A 198 11.07 -3.06 -7.20
CA VAL A 198 12.34 -2.84 -7.91
C VAL A 198 13.48 -3.26 -7.01
N SER A 199 14.15 -4.36 -7.35
CA SER A 199 15.35 -4.78 -6.65
C SER A 199 16.51 -3.84 -6.99
N ARG A 200 17.08 -3.18 -5.99
CA ARG A 200 18.36 -2.50 -6.16
C ARG A 200 19.46 -3.57 -6.29
N LYS A 201 20.05 -3.72 -7.47
CA LYS A 201 21.39 -4.28 -7.55
C LYS A 201 22.29 -3.30 -6.76
N ARG A 202 22.78 -3.70 -5.59
CA ARG A 202 23.89 -2.97 -4.97
C ARG A 202 25.03 -3.01 -5.98
N SER A 203 25.41 -1.85 -6.53
CA SER A 203 26.70 -1.73 -7.19
C SER A 203 27.76 -2.08 -6.14
N GLN A 204 28.47 -3.14 -6.38
CA GLN A 204 29.67 -3.51 -5.62
C GLN A 204 30.73 -2.45 -5.82
#